data_abdea04dcdc4cba8c11bba0dc891ad3b
#
_entry.id   abdea04dcdc4cba8c11bba0dc891ad3b
#
_cell.length_a   1.000
_cell.length_b   1.000
_cell.length_c   1.000
_cell.angle_alpha   90.00
_cell.angle_beta   90.00
_cell.angle_gamma   90.00
#
_symmetry.space_group_name_H-M   'P 1'
#
loop_
_entity.id
_entity.type
_entity.pdbx_description
1 polymer ?
#
loop_
_entity_poly.entity_id
_entity_poly.type
_entity_poly.pdbx_seq_one_letter_code
_entity_poly.pdbx_strand_id
1 'polypeptide(L)'
;MAEINWGQIYCSTYWGDDSNKNSIPAEQFSQCPPASGRYVFLTKPQLQTGVDLWISDRASALSTYGQINTWNVTAITNMFNLFRDETTFNDNISNWDVSNVTTFNSMFRGATSFNQNISGWNTSSLNEMQFMFFESTSFNQNLSSWNVSSVVSMRETFKDSGLSTINYSAKLIGWASRSVVSNVELGAGTIKYSASALSSRN
;
A
#
# COMPACT_ATOMS: atom_id res chain seq x y z
N MET A 1 -22.93 23.16 -21.28
CA MET A 1 -23.80 22.84 -20.13
C MET A 1 -23.05 21.75 -19.38
N ALA A 2 -22.63 22.01 -18.14
CA ALA A 2 -21.94 21.02 -17.33
C ALA A 2 -22.92 19.91 -16.97
N GLU A 3 -22.60 18.67 -17.27
CA GLU A 3 -23.39 17.50 -16.86
C GLU A 3 -23.39 17.47 -15.32
N ILE A 4 -24.60 17.52 -14.75
CA ILE A 4 -24.79 17.42 -13.32
C ILE A 4 -24.53 15.96 -12.92
N ASN A 5 -23.46 15.73 -12.15
CA ASN A 5 -23.16 14.40 -11.60
C ASN A 5 -24.17 14.07 -10.48
N TRP A 6 -25.26 13.43 -10.84
CA TRP A 6 -26.35 13.05 -9.95
C TRP A 6 -25.89 12.19 -8.76
N GLY A 7 -24.83 11.40 -8.91
CA GLY A 7 -24.25 10.58 -7.82
C GLY A 7 -23.75 11.44 -6.64
N GLN A 8 -23.11 12.58 -6.91
CA GLN A 8 -22.65 13.50 -5.85
C GLN A 8 -23.79 14.22 -5.14
N ILE A 9 -24.86 14.57 -5.86
CA ILE A 9 -26.02 15.27 -5.28
C ILE A 9 -26.79 14.34 -4.35
N TYR A 10 -27.00 13.08 -4.72
CA TYR A 10 -27.70 12.11 -3.86
C TYR A 10 -26.96 11.85 -2.55
N CYS A 11 -25.63 11.76 -2.56
CA CYS A 11 -24.84 11.56 -1.34
C CYS A 11 -24.85 12.77 -0.40
N SER A 12 -24.89 14.00 -0.91
CA SER A 12 -24.83 15.22 -0.08
C SER A 12 -26.15 15.65 0.54
N THR A 13 -27.28 15.30 -0.07
CA THR A 13 -28.62 15.72 0.37
C THR A 13 -29.31 14.73 1.31
N TYR A 14 -28.85 13.47 1.36
CA TYR A 14 -29.53 12.41 2.12
C TYR A 14 -29.01 12.15 3.53
N TRP A 15 -27.87 12.74 3.93
CA TRP A 15 -27.29 12.53 5.26
C TRP A 15 -27.88 13.43 6.36
N GLY A 16 -28.92 14.19 6.06
CA GLY A 16 -29.58 15.08 7.03
C GLY A 16 -30.78 14.47 7.76
N ASP A 17 -31.33 13.34 7.31
CA ASP A 17 -32.53 12.75 7.89
C ASP A 17 -32.51 11.23 7.87
N ASP A 18 -32.50 10.63 9.07
CA ASP A 18 -32.44 9.17 9.31
C ASP A 18 -33.72 8.40 8.88
N SER A 19 -34.76 9.09 8.42
CA SER A 19 -36.09 8.50 8.22
C SER A 19 -36.28 7.71 6.91
N ASN A 20 -35.30 7.71 5.99
CA ASN A 20 -35.48 7.15 4.65
C ASN A 20 -34.46 6.04 4.24
N LYS A 21 -33.85 5.36 5.21
CA LYS A 21 -32.83 4.32 4.96
C LYS A 21 -33.33 3.07 4.24
N ASN A 22 -34.62 2.87 4.10
CA ASN A 22 -35.24 1.62 3.62
C ASN A 22 -35.49 1.56 2.10
N SER A 23 -35.17 2.61 1.34
CA SER A 23 -35.52 2.66 -0.10
C SER A 23 -34.34 2.61 -1.07
N ILE A 24 -33.08 2.57 -0.58
CA ILE A 24 -31.88 2.51 -1.43
C ILE A 24 -31.24 1.12 -1.32
N PRO A 25 -30.99 0.42 -2.44
CA PRO A 25 -30.30 -0.86 -2.42
C PRO A 25 -28.93 -0.73 -1.76
N ALA A 26 -28.57 -1.71 -0.91
CA ALA A 26 -27.29 -1.72 -0.17
C ALA A 26 -26.05 -1.54 -1.06
N GLU A 27 -26.15 -1.95 -2.32
CA GLU A 27 -25.13 -1.79 -3.36
C GLU A 27 -24.82 -0.34 -3.71
N GLN A 28 -25.81 0.57 -3.58
CA GLN A 28 -25.62 1.99 -3.87
C GLN A 28 -25.00 2.77 -2.69
N PHE A 29 -25.16 2.27 -1.45
CA PHE A 29 -24.52 2.88 -0.28
C PHE A 29 -23.00 2.70 -0.28
N SER A 30 -22.48 1.64 -0.93
CA SER A 30 -21.05 1.39 -1.03
C SER A 30 -20.29 2.37 -1.94
N GLN A 31 -21.01 3.21 -2.70
CA GLN A 31 -20.44 4.15 -3.67
C GLN A 31 -20.45 5.61 -3.22
N CYS A 32 -21.08 5.92 -2.09
CA CYS A 32 -21.05 7.27 -1.57
C CYS A 32 -19.73 7.56 -0.85
N PRO A 33 -18.99 8.61 -1.20
CA PRO A 33 -17.86 9.04 -0.39
C PRO A 33 -18.39 9.37 1.02
N PRO A 34 -17.73 8.88 2.09
CA PRO A 34 -18.18 9.19 3.44
C PRO A 34 -18.15 10.70 3.68
N ALA A 35 -19.04 11.20 4.53
CA ALA A 35 -19.13 12.61 4.90
C ALA A 35 -17.81 13.22 5.43
N SER A 36 -16.84 12.36 5.79
CA SER A 36 -15.48 12.71 6.17
C SER A 36 -14.53 12.97 4.99
N GLY A 37 -15.01 12.91 3.74
CA GLY A 37 -14.21 13.13 2.54
C GLY A 37 -13.20 12.00 2.21
N ARG A 38 -13.30 10.85 2.86
CA ARG A 38 -12.42 9.68 2.61
C ARG A 38 -13.23 8.55 1.99
N TYR A 39 -12.88 8.13 0.77
CA TYR A 39 -13.48 6.94 0.19
C TYR A 39 -13.00 5.68 0.93
N VAL A 40 -13.92 4.76 1.23
CA VAL A 40 -13.63 3.51 1.96
C VAL A 40 -13.63 2.34 1.00
N PHE A 41 -12.50 1.66 0.87
CA PHE A 41 -12.39 0.42 0.12
C PHE A 41 -12.60 -0.77 1.07
N LEU A 42 -13.59 -1.60 0.80
CA LEU A 42 -13.94 -2.74 1.64
C LEU A 42 -13.30 -4.05 1.17
N THR A 43 -12.92 -4.11 -0.11
CA THR A 43 -12.34 -5.33 -0.70
C THR A 43 -11.14 -5.00 -1.60
N LYS A 44 -10.24 -5.97 -1.75
CA LYS A 44 -9.09 -5.84 -2.65
C LYS A 44 -9.51 -5.56 -4.10
N PRO A 45 -10.53 -6.20 -4.70
CA PRO A 45 -10.98 -5.85 -6.05
C PRO A 45 -11.45 -4.40 -6.19
N GLN A 46 -12.17 -3.85 -5.20
CA GLN A 46 -12.56 -2.43 -5.20
C GLN A 46 -11.33 -1.53 -5.18
N LEU A 47 -10.36 -1.80 -4.30
CA LEU A 47 -9.12 -1.03 -4.23
C LEU A 47 -8.32 -1.13 -5.54
N GLN A 48 -8.26 -2.31 -6.17
CA GLN A 48 -7.60 -2.48 -7.46
C GLN A 48 -8.27 -1.61 -8.53
N THR A 49 -9.60 -1.64 -8.63
CA THR A 49 -10.34 -0.78 -9.56
C THR A 49 -10.03 0.71 -9.33
N GLY A 50 -9.95 1.13 -8.07
CA GLY A 50 -9.56 2.50 -7.73
C GLY A 50 -8.13 2.84 -8.17
N VAL A 51 -7.18 1.94 -7.94
CA VAL A 51 -5.78 2.10 -8.37
C VAL A 51 -5.67 2.12 -9.90
N ASP A 52 -6.31 1.18 -10.59
CA ASP A 52 -6.30 1.10 -12.05
C ASP A 52 -6.87 2.39 -12.67
N LEU A 53 -7.94 2.94 -12.10
CA LEU A 53 -8.49 4.22 -12.53
C LEU A 53 -7.55 5.39 -12.20
N TRP A 54 -6.88 5.37 -11.03
CA TRP A 54 -5.91 6.40 -10.65
C TRP A 54 -4.73 6.48 -11.61
N ILE A 55 -4.30 5.35 -12.15
CA ILE A 55 -3.20 5.25 -13.12
C ILE A 55 -3.68 5.64 -14.52
N SER A 56 -4.83 5.13 -14.96
CA SER A 56 -5.32 5.29 -16.34
C SER A 56 -6.03 6.62 -16.58
N ASP A 57 -6.84 7.09 -15.62
CA ASP A 57 -7.58 8.36 -15.68
C ASP A 57 -7.66 9.00 -14.30
N ARG A 58 -6.64 9.79 -13.98
CA ARG A 58 -6.52 10.49 -12.70
C ARG A 58 -7.69 11.45 -12.44
N ALA A 59 -8.24 12.08 -13.47
CA ALA A 59 -9.33 13.04 -13.29
C ALA A 59 -10.60 12.33 -12.82
N SER A 60 -10.94 11.21 -13.44
CA SER A 60 -12.06 10.37 -13.04
C SER A 60 -11.86 9.75 -11.65
N ALA A 61 -10.63 9.30 -11.33
CA ALA A 61 -10.31 8.77 -10.01
C ALA A 61 -10.45 9.83 -8.91
N LEU A 62 -9.95 11.05 -9.13
CA LEU A 62 -10.10 12.18 -8.21
C LEU A 62 -11.57 12.53 -7.97
N SER A 63 -12.39 12.52 -9.02
CA SER A 63 -13.82 12.80 -8.93
C SER A 63 -14.56 11.72 -8.15
N THR A 64 -14.16 10.44 -8.30
CA THR A 64 -14.86 9.29 -7.72
C THR A 64 -14.38 8.98 -6.30
N TYR A 65 -13.07 8.98 -6.09
CA TYR A 65 -12.44 8.46 -4.87
C TYR A 65 -11.70 9.52 -4.05
N GLY A 66 -11.52 10.73 -4.62
CA GLY A 66 -10.68 11.77 -4.02
C GLY A 66 -9.18 11.47 -4.16
N GLN A 67 -8.37 12.22 -3.44
CA GLN A 67 -6.91 12.08 -3.43
C GLN A 67 -6.49 10.70 -2.90
N ILE A 68 -5.58 10.01 -3.60
CA ILE A 68 -5.13 8.65 -3.26
C ILE A 68 -4.61 8.54 -1.81
N ASN A 69 -3.93 9.56 -1.29
CA ASN A 69 -3.40 9.56 0.07
C ASN A 69 -4.48 9.70 1.16
N THR A 70 -5.73 10.00 0.77
CA THR A 70 -6.87 10.07 1.69
C THR A 70 -7.73 8.82 1.69
N TRP A 71 -7.45 7.86 0.82
CA TRP A 71 -8.23 6.62 0.73
C TRP A 71 -8.18 5.84 2.04
N ASN A 72 -9.34 5.38 2.48
CA ASN A 72 -9.43 4.49 3.63
C ASN A 72 -9.31 3.03 3.14
N VAL A 73 -8.19 2.40 3.50
CA VAL A 73 -7.86 1.02 3.13
C VAL A 73 -7.84 0.07 4.34
N THR A 74 -8.36 0.51 5.50
CA THR A 74 -8.30 -0.25 6.77
C THR A 74 -8.96 -1.62 6.69
N ALA A 75 -9.96 -1.82 5.83
CA ALA A 75 -10.61 -3.12 5.63
C ALA A 75 -9.79 -4.09 4.75
N ILE A 76 -8.71 -3.60 4.12
CA ILE A 76 -7.93 -4.40 3.18
C ILE A 76 -6.90 -5.24 3.95
N THR A 77 -6.95 -6.54 3.74
CA THR A 77 -6.00 -7.50 4.32
C THR A 77 -4.99 -8.03 3.31
N ASN A 78 -5.21 -7.80 2.02
CA ASN A 78 -4.38 -8.32 0.94
C ASN A 78 -4.10 -7.22 -0.10
N MET A 79 -2.81 -6.90 -0.32
CA MET A 79 -2.36 -5.94 -1.34
C MET A 79 -1.47 -6.59 -2.41
N PHE A 80 -1.67 -7.89 -2.65
CA PHE A 80 -0.95 -8.63 -3.69
C PHE A 80 -1.09 -7.95 -5.05
N ASN A 81 0.06 -7.67 -5.72
CA ASN A 81 0.16 -7.06 -7.05
C ASN A 81 -0.50 -5.67 -7.19
N LEU A 82 -0.80 -4.94 -6.13
CA LEU A 82 -1.65 -3.73 -6.20
C LEU A 82 -1.10 -2.66 -7.16
N PHE A 83 0.21 -2.45 -7.18
CA PHE A 83 0.93 -1.51 -8.08
C PHE A 83 1.99 -2.23 -8.92
N ARG A 84 1.77 -3.52 -9.19
CA ARG A 84 2.72 -4.31 -9.97
C ARG A 84 2.85 -3.77 -11.38
N ASP A 85 4.11 -3.58 -11.81
CA ASP A 85 4.51 -3.08 -13.13
C ASP A 85 3.99 -1.66 -13.45
N GLU A 86 3.50 -0.91 -12.44
CA GLU A 86 3.09 0.50 -12.56
C GLU A 86 4.34 1.41 -12.58
N THR A 87 5.00 1.45 -13.72
CA THR A 87 6.34 2.04 -13.88
C THR A 87 6.42 3.54 -13.61
N THR A 88 5.30 4.26 -13.72
CA THR A 88 5.22 5.71 -13.49
C THR A 88 4.66 6.08 -12.13
N PHE A 89 4.14 5.11 -11.37
CA PHE A 89 3.52 5.37 -10.08
C PHE A 89 4.56 5.82 -9.04
N ASN A 90 4.36 7.02 -8.50
CA ASN A 90 5.14 7.56 -7.38
C ASN A 90 4.33 8.54 -6.53
N ASP A 91 3.03 8.29 -6.37
CA ASP A 91 2.19 9.15 -5.54
C ASP A 91 2.30 8.79 -4.06
N ASN A 92 2.08 9.81 -3.22
CA ASN A 92 2.13 9.64 -1.78
C ASN A 92 0.95 8.80 -1.26
N ILE A 93 1.27 7.67 -0.63
CA ILE A 93 0.34 6.76 0.05
C ILE A 93 0.74 6.52 1.51
N SER A 94 1.57 7.39 2.09
CA SER A 94 2.08 7.23 3.46
C SER A 94 0.98 7.25 4.53
N ASN A 95 -0.18 7.85 4.24
CA ASN A 95 -1.32 7.94 5.14
C ASN A 95 -2.23 6.70 5.11
N TRP A 96 -1.96 5.72 4.25
CA TRP A 96 -2.74 4.50 4.24
C TRP A 96 -2.56 3.73 5.55
N ASP A 97 -3.65 3.38 6.19
CA ASP A 97 -3.63 2.46 7.32
C ASP A 97 -3.62 1.02 6.81
N VAL A 98 -2.45 0.42 6.84
CA VAL A 98 -2.19 -0.96 6.38
C VAL A 98 -2.09 -1.95 7.54
N SER A 99 -2.52 -1.57 8.76
CA SER A 99 -2.34 -2.36 9.97
C SER A 99 -3.01 -3.75 9.93
N ASN A 100 -4.02 -3.92 9.08
CA ASN A 100 -4.70 -5.20 8.86
C ASN A 100 -4.15 -6.00 7.66
N VAL A 101 -3.18 -5.45 6.92
CA VAL A 101 -2.64 -6.14 5.74
C VAL A 101 -1.71 -7.26 6.15
N THR A 102 -1.98 -8.46 5.64
CA THR A 102 -1.18 -9.66 5.90
C THR A 102 -0.19 -9.98 4.78
N THR A 103 -0.42 -9.50 3.56
CA THR A 103 0.47 -9.76 2.44
C THR A 103 0.68 -8.53 1.55
N PHE A 104 1.95 -8.23 1.29
CA PHE A 104 2.44 -7.27 0.29
C PHE A 104 3.14 -7.95 -0.88
N ASN A 105 2.90 -9.26 -1.10
CA ASN A 105 3.58 -9.98 -2.17
C ASN A 105 3.45 -9.23 -3.50
N SER A 106 4.59 -8.94 -4.14
CA SER A 106 4.70 -8.25 -5.43
C SER A 106 3.99 -6.88 -5.51
N MET A 107 3.66 -6.23 -4.39
CA MET A 107 2.86 -5.00 -4.37
C MET A 107 3.43 -3.89 -5.25
N PHE A 108 4.75 -3.72 -5.26
CA PHE A 108 5.47 -2.72 -6.07
C PHE A 108 6.46 -3.37 -7.03
N ARG A 109 6.31 -4.67 -7.34
CA ARG A 109 7.17 -5.33 -8.30
C ARG A 109 7.17 -4.59 -9.63
N GLY A 110 8.35 -4.21 -10.15
CA GLY A 110 8.46 -3.48 -11.42
C GLY A 110 7.95 -2.03 -11.38
N ALA A 111 7.58 -1.50 -10.22
CA ALA A 111 7.19 -0.09 -10.05
C ALA A 111 8.45 0.80 -10.03
N THR A 112 9.04 0.99 -11.21
CA THR A 112 10.40 1.54 -11.37
C THR A 112 10.56 2.98 -10.88
N SER A 113 9.49 3.78 -10.83
CA SER A 113 9.50 5.16 -10.31
C SER A 113 9.19 5.27 -8.83
N PHE A 114 8.65 4.21 -8.19
CA PHE A 114 8.16 4.27 -6.82
C PHE A 114 9.30 4.48 -5.81
N ASN A 115 9.24 5.59 -5.06
CA ASN A 115 10.20 5.91 -3.99
C ASN A 115 9.56 6.73 -2.85
N GLN A 116 8.28 6.54 -2.58
CA GLN A 116 7.62 7.27 -1.50
C GLN A 116 7.98 6.71 -0.13
N ASN A 117 8.00 7.61 0.87
CA ASN A 117 8.28 7.21 2.25
C ASN A 117 7.07 6.49 2.85
N ILE A 118 7.22 5.20 3.06
CA ILE A 118 6.24 4.31 3.69
C ILE A 118 6.76 3.73 5.02
N SER A 119 7.81 4.32 5.59
CA SER A 119 8.41 3.86 6.86
C SER A 119 7.44 3.93 8.06
N GLY A 120 6.43 4.79 7.99
CA GLY A 120 5.40 4.95 9.01
C GLY A 120 4.29 3.89 8.98
N TRP A 121 4.27 2.98 8.02
CA TRP A 121 3.26 1.94 7.96
C TRP A 121 3.35 0.98 9.15
N ASN A 122 2.21 0.71 9.77
CA ASN A 122 2.10 -0.34 10.78
C ASN A 122 2.03 -1.71 10.10
N THR A 123 3.10 -2.49 10.18
CA THR A 123 3.25 -3.80 9.55
C THR A 123 3.10 -4.96 10.54
N SER A 124 2.45 -4.75 11.68
CA SER A 124 2.35 -5.76 12.75
C SER A 124 1.59 -7.02 12.34
N SER A 125 0.68 -6.93 11.36
CA SER A 125 -0.07 -8.08 10.83
C SER A 125 0.59 -8.74 9.62
N LEU A 126 1.72 -8.20 9.13
CA LEU A 126 2.35 -8.66 7.90
C LEU A 126 2.96 -10.06 8.05
N ASN A 127 2.60 -10.96 7.16
CA ASN A 127 3.10 -12.33 7.10
C ASN A 127 3.97 -12.59 5.86
N GLU A 128 3.69 -11.89 4.76
CA GLU A 128 4.35 -12.15 3.48
C GLU A 128 4.68 -10.87 2.72
N MET A 129 5.90 -10.78 2.16
CA MET A 129 6.34 -9.66 1.34
C MET A 129 7.30 -10.08 0.22
N GLN A 130 7.07 -11.28 -0.36
CA GLN A 130 7.89 -11.79 -1.46
C GLN A 130 7.81 -10.84 -2.67
N PHE A 131 8.95 -10.60 -3.32
CA PHE A 131 9.05 -9.77 -4.52
C PHE A 131 8.48 -8.34 -4.37
N MET A 132 8.26 -7.84 -3.16
CA MET A 132 7.53 -6.58 -2.94
C MET A 132 8.13 -5.41 -3.73
N PHE A 133 9.46 -5.29 -3.76
CA PHE A 133 10.19 -4.24 -4.46
C PHE A 133 11.15 -4.81 -5.53
N PHE A 134 10.86 -6.02 -6.00
CA PHE A 134 11.63 -6.63 -7.08
C PHE A 134 11.61 -5.73 -8.32
N GLU A 135 12.79 -5.39 -8.87
CA GLU A 135 12.93 -4.47 -10.01
C GLU A 135 12.36 -3.05 -9.80
N SER A 136 12.12 -2.62 -8.56
CA SER A 136 11.70 -1.24 -8.24
C SER A 136 12.95 -0.35 -8.17
N THR A 137 13.49 0.01 -9.30
CA THR A 137 14.85 0.58 -9.45
C THR A 137 15.05 1.95 -8.80
N SER A 138 13.99 2.71 -8.51
CA SER A 138 14.07 3.97 -7.76
C SER A 138 13.87 3.81 -6.25
N PHE A 139 13.39 2.63 -5.79
CA PHE A 139 13.02 2.46 -4.39
C PHE A 139 14.24 2.46 -3.46
N ASN A 140 14.36 3.48 -2.63
CA ASN A 140 15.48 3.63 -1.69
C ASN A 140 15.05 4.22 -0.34
N GLN A 141 14.02 3.63 0.31
CA GLN A 141 13.53 4.10 1.60
C GLN A 141 14.04 3.23 2.75
N ASN A 142 14.21 3.85 3.93
CA ASN A 142 14.57 3.16 5.16
C ASN A 142 13.31 2.53 5.78
N LEU A 143 13.26 1.21 5.81
CA LEU A 143 12.16 0.43 6.41
C LEU A 143 12.57 -0.25 7.72
N SER A 144 13.59 0.23 8.42
CA SER A 144 14.07 -0.36 9.68
C SER A 144 13.02 -0.35 10.80
N SER A 145 12.04 0.56 10.73
CA SER A 145 10.91 0.66 11.65
C SER A 145 9.86 -0.44 11.49
N TRP A 146 9.79 -1.09 10.32
CA TRP A 146 8.77 -2.10 10.06
C TRP A 146 8.88 -3.28 11.03
N ASN A 147 7.73 -3.72 11.51
CA ASN A 147 7.64 -4.95 12.28
C ASN A 147 7.57 -6.14 11.31
N VAL A 148 8.61 -6.96 11.29
CA VAL A 148 8.71 -8.18 10.46
C VAL A 148 8.70 -9.45 11.30
N SER A 149 8.33 -9.36 12.59
CA SER A 149 8.38 -10.48 13.53
C SER A 149 7.46 -11.66 13.16
N SER A 150 6.42 -11.41 12.38
CA SER A 150 5.48 -12.44 11.90
C SER A 150 5.71 -12.82 10.44
N VAL A 151 6.70 -12.21 9.76
CA VAL A 151 6.93 -12.47 8.34
C VAL A 151 7.60 -13.82 8.16
N VAL A 152 6.93 -14.69 7.42
CA VAL A 152 7.41 -16.06 7.11
C VAL A 152 7.97 -16.18 5.69
N SER A 153 7.78 -15.17 4.86
CA SER A 153 8.30 -15.17 3.49
C SER A 153 8.62 -13.77 2.99
N MET A 154 9.90 -13.55 2.64
CA MET A 154 10.41 -12.30 2.04
C MET A 154 11.42 -12.56 0.91
N ARG A 155 11.18 -13.65 0.17
CA ARG A 155 12.03 -14.04 -0.94
C ARG A 155 12.09 -12.92 -1.98
N GLU A 156 13.32 -12.60 -2.44
CA GLU A 156 13.59 -11.62 -3.49
C GLU A 156 12.91 -10.26 -3.30
N THR A 157 12.61 -9.88 -2.06
CA THR A 157 11.89 -8.65 -1.74
C THR A 157 12.55 -7.39 -2.32
N PHE A 158 13.88 -7.34 -2.33
CA PHE A 158 14.65 -6.16 -2.77
C PHE A 158 15.58 -6.45 -3.94
N LYS A 159 15.47 -7.61 -4.58
CA LYS A 159 16.32 -7.95 -5.71
C LYS A 159 16.10 -6.94 -6.84
N ASP A 160 17.21 -6.43 -7.37
CA ASP A 160 17.26 -5.45 -8.46
C ASP A 160 16.48 -4.14 -8.17
N SER A 161 16.27 -3.82 -6.87
CA SER A 161 15.73 -2.54 -6.43
C SER A 161 16.82 -1.46 -6.34
N GLY A 162 16.42 -0.17 -6.24
CA GLY A 162 17.33 0.96 -6.04
C GLY A 162 17.91 1.12 -4.64
N LEU A 163 17.77 0.10 -3.78
CA LEU A 163 18.10 0.19 -2.36
C LEU A 163 19.60 0.35 -2.14
N SER A 164 19.98 1.46 -1.49
CA SER A 164 21.38 1.76 -1.16
C SER A 164 21.92 0.85 -0.05
N THR A 165 23.25 0.69 0.00
CA THR A 165 23.96 -0.01 1.11
C THR A 165 23.54 0.55 2.47
N ILE A 166 23.34 1.87 2.60
CA ILE A 166 22.97 2.53 3.85
C ILE A 166 21.58 2.07 4.30
N ASN A 167 20.59 2.16 3.42
CA ASN A 167 19.20 1.80 3.76
C ASN A 167 19.03 0.28 3.92
N TYR A 168 19.77 -0.52 3.16
CA TYR A 168 19.77 -1.97 3.36
C TYR A 168 20.38 -2.37 4.71
N SER A 169 21.52 -1.77 5.08
CA SER A 169 22.17 -2.03 6.36
C SER A 169 21.32 -1.59 7.55
N ALA A 170 20.72 -0.39 7.49
CA ALA A 170 19.82 0.11 8.52
C ALA A 170 18.64 -0.84 8.75
N LYS A 171 18.09 -1.39 7.67
CA LYS A 171 16.99 -2.36 7.70
C LYS A 171 17.40 -3.67 8.37
N LEU A 172 18.54 -4.24 8.00
CA LEU A 172 19.06 -5.46 8.63
C LEU A 172 19.22 -5.27 10.16
N ILE A 173 19.84 -4.15 10.57
CA ILE A 173 20.05 -3.83 11.99
C ILE A 173 18.71 -3.66 12.71
N GLY A 174 17.80 -2.87 12.13
CA GLY A 174 16.50 -2.58 12.74
C GLY A 174 15.61 -3.82 12.87
N TRP A 175 15.64 -4.71 11.89
CA TRP A 175 14.85 -5.94 11.92
C TRP A 175 15.46 -6.98 12.87
N ALA A 176 16.80 -7.13 12.87
CA ALA A 176 17.49 -8.05 13.78
C ALA A 176 17.38 -7.65 15.25
N SER A 177 17.05 -6.38 15.57
CA SER A 177 16.77 -5.95 16.93
C SER A 177 15.45 -6.47 17.50
N ARG A 178 14.65 -7.14 16.68
CA ARG A 178 13.34 -7.73 17.04
C ARG A 178 13.40 -9.25 16.94
N SER A 179 12.49 -9.94 17.63
CA SER A 179 12.30 -11.37 17.38
C SER A 179 11.77 -11.57 15.96
N VAL A 180 12.50 -12.31 15.15
CA VAL A 180 12.11 -12.65 13.77
C VAL A 180 11.91 -14.15 13.63
N VAL A 181 11.12 -14.56 12.64
CA VAL A 181 10.95 -15.97 12.32
C VAL A 181 12.29 -16.51 11.79
N SER A 182 12.75 -17.65 12.32
CA SER A 182 14.00 -18.27 11.88
C SER A 182 13.87 -18.86 10.47
N ASN A 183 14.99 -18.90 9.75
CA ASN A 183 15.10 -19.50 8.40
C ASN A 183 14.28 -18.81 7.32
N VAL A 184 13.95 -17.52 7.50
CA VAL A 184 13.29 -16.73 6.46
C VAL A 184 14.33 -16.13 5.55
N GLU A 185 14.28 -16.51 4.26
CA GLU A 185 15.19 -15.98 3.25
C GLU A 185 14.82 -14.54 2.89
N LEU A 186 15.79 -13.61 3.03
CA LEU A 186 15.68 -12.24 2.55
C LEU A 186 16.48 -12.08 1.25
N GLY A 187 15.79 -12.07 0.12
CA GLY A 187 16.41 -11.84 -1.20
C GLY A 187 16.64 -10.36 -1.49
N ALA A 188 17.90 -9.98 -1.63
CA ALA A 188 18.32 -8.63 -1.98
C ALA A 188 19.26 -8.58 -3.20
N GLY A 189 19.44 -9.70 -3.90
CA GLY A 189 20.30 -9.79 -5.07
C GLY A 189 21.76 -9.40 -4.75
N THR A 190 22.28 -8.43 -5.50
CA THR A 190 23.67 -7.95 -5.37
C THR A 190 23.83 -6.77 -4.40
N ILE A 191 22.77 -6.37 -3.69
CA ILE A 191 22.83 -5.24 -2.76
C ILE A 191 23.81 -5.54 -1.64
N LYS A 192 24.78 -4.63 -1.43
CA LYS A 192 25.79 -4.75 -0.39
C LYS A 192 25.26 -4.21 0.95
N TYR A 193 25.84 -4.66 2.03
CA TYR A 193 25.58 -4.17 3.39
C TYR A 193 26.90 -3.75 4.06
N SER A 194 26.80 -2.89 5.08
CA SER A 194 27.96 -2.42 5.85
C SER A 194 28.50 -3.52 6.78
N ALA A 195 29.75 -3.38 7.21
CA ALA A 195 30.33 -4.31 8.19
C ALA A 195 29.54 -4.34 9.53
N SER A 196 28.93 -3.21 9.94
CA SER A 196 28.09 -3.15 11.13
C SER A 196 26.78 -3.95 11.01
N ALA A 197 26.32 -4.23 9.81
CA ALA A 197 25.12 -5.04 9.58
C ALA A 197 25.45 -6.54 9.37
N LEU A 198 26.72 -6.93 9.37
CA LEU A 198 27.13 -8.31 9.09
C LEU A 198 26.52 -9.32 10.06
N SER A 199 26.52 -9.00 11.37
CA SER A 199 25.98 -9.86 12.42
C SER A 199 24.43 -9.97 12.38
N SER A 200 23.77 -9.08 11.67
CA SER A 200 22.30 -9.02 11.55
C SER A 200 21.77 -9.82 10.36
N ARG A 201 22.65 -10.43 9.58
CA ARG A 201 22.28 -11.16 8.35
C ARG A 201 21.97 -12.63 8.59
N ASN A 202 22.50 -13.22 9.66
CA ASN A 202 22.44 -14.67 9.94
C ASN A 202 21.19 -15.05 10.73
#